data_2f94186c3f77723cea8d38c5b2e6899b
#
_entry.id   2f94186c3f77723cea8d38c5b2e6899b
#
_cell.length_a   1.000
_cell.length_b   1.000
_cell.length_c   1.000
_cell.angle_alpha   90.00
_cell.angle_beta   90.00
_cell.angle_gamma   90.00
#
_symmetry.space_group_name_H-M   'P 1'
#
loop_
_entity.id
_entity.type
_entity.pdbx_description
1 polymer ?
#
loop_
_entity_poly.entity_id
_entity_poly.type
_entity_poly.pdbx_seq_one_letter_code
_entity_poly.pdbx_strand_id
1 'polypeptide(L)'
;MKNSLLNRFVPKESKFFPLLNQLSQTVLNASELLIDSMNHDTPETWQEYYHKVKEAERKGDQITQQIFMELGQTFITPFDREDIHDLAFSIDDVTDRIHSASKRIAIYKPHAISDSGKELAVLIQQGASIICKAMDELETFSKNPSRLKDYCQKLHEIENHADEVYDLFIMQSVSSLNSCMMKRS
;
A
#
# COMPACT_ATOMS: atom_id res chain seq x y z
N MET A 1 4.58 -47.66 -13.47
CA MET A 1 3.50 -46.71 -13.78
C MET A 1 2.63 -46.47 -12.54
N LYS A 2 3.12 -45.79 -11.48
CA LYS A 2 2.35 -45.55 -10.23
C LYS A 2 2.50 -44.17 -9.62
N ASN A 3 3.00 -43.15 -10.35
CA ASN A 3 3.21 -41.79 -9.77
C ASN A 3 2.33 -40.69 -10.39
N SER A 4 1.37 -41.04 -11.28
CA SER A 4 0.58 -40.00 -11.99
C SER A 4 -0.64 -39.51 -11.20
N LEU A 5 -1.18 -40.28 -10.25
CA LEU A 5 -2.37 -39.89 -9.50
C LEU A 5 -2.03 -39.00 -8.30
N LEU A 6 -0.88 -39.23 -7.64
CA LEU A 6 -0.43 -38.42 -6.51
C LEU A 6 -0.02 -36.98 -6.92
N ASN A 7 0.55 -36.80 -8.12
CA ASN A 7 0.85 -35.46 -8.66
C ASN A 7 -0.38 -34.62 -8.98
N ARG A 8 -1.59 -35.20 -9.00
CA ARG A 8 -2.86 -34.48 -9.16
C ARG A 8 -3.38 -33.92 -7.83
N PHE A 9 -2.81 -34.35 -6.72
CA PHE A 9 -3.08 -33.88 -5.34
C PHE A 9 -1.97 -33.00 -4.77
N VAL A 10 -0.91 -32.72 -5.54
CA VAL A 10 0.02 -31.64 -5.16
C VAL A 10 -0.77 -30.35 -5.34
N PRO A 11 -1.04 -29.61 -4.26
CA PRO A 11 -1.79 -28.38 -4.37
C PRO A 11 -1.10 -27.45 -5.37
N LYS A 12 -1.85 -26.83 -6.26
CA LYS A 12 -1.36 -25.67 -7.01
C LYS A 12 -1.29 -24.47 -6.05
N GLU A 13 -0.48 -24.60 -4.99
CA GLU A 13 -0.28 -23.61 -3.94
C GLU A 13 0.34 -22.32 -4.47
N SER A 14 0.99 -22.42 -5.63
CA SER A 14 1.79 -21.35 -6.22
C SER A 14 1.02 -20.12 -6.70
N LYS A 15 -0.31 -20.17 -6.82
CA LYS A 15 -1.06 -19.06 -7.43
C LYS A 15 -1.29 -17.86 -6.50
N PHE A 16 -1.36 -18.08 -5.18
CA PHE A 16 -1.60 -17.01 -4.22
C PHE A 16 -0.38 -16.10 -4.05
N PHE A 17 0.84 -16.66 -4.02
CA PHE A 17 2.05 -15.85 -3.90
C PHE A 17 2.24 -14.85 -5.05
N PRO A 18 2.13 -15.27 -6.34
CA PRO A 18 2.17 -14.31 -7.45
C PRO A 18 1.07 -13.24 -7.41
N LEU A 19 -0.14 -13.57 -6.93
CA LEU A 19 -1.22 -12.59 -6.81
C LEU A 19 -0.94 -11.59 -5.69
N LEU A 20 -0.47 -12.04 -4.52
CA LEU A 20 -0.07 -11.16 -3.41
C LEU A 20 1.10 -10.26 -3.82
N ASN A 21 2.08 -10.79 -4.57
CA ASN A 21 3.16 -10.00 -5.14
C ASN A 21 2.64 -8.94 -6.13
N GLN A 22 1.74 -9.31 -7.04
CA GLN A 22 1.15 -8.34 -7.96
C GLN A 22 0.36 -7.26 -7.21
N LEU A 23 -0.37 -7.63 -6.16
CA LEU A 23 -1.11 -6.69 -5.33
C LEU A 23 -0.18 -5.71 -4.61
N SER A 24 0.91 -6.18 -4.00
CA SER A 24 1.90 -5.31 -3.36
C SER A 24 2.57 -4.35 -4.35
N GLN A 25 2.78 -4.75 -5.60
CA GLN A 25 3.29 -3.86 -6.65
C GLN A 25 2.31 -2.74 -7.01
N THR A 26 1.00 -2.93 -6.86
CA THR A 26 0.03 -1.83 -7.06
C THR A 26 0.16 -0.76 -5.97
N VAL A 27 0.42 -1.17 -4.72
CA VAL A 27 0.69 -0.23 -3.62
C VAL A 27 1.96 0.59 -3.89
N LEU A 28 3.04 -0.08 -4.30
CA LEU A 28 4.30 0.59 -4.62
C LEU A 28 4.11 1.61 -5.75
N ASN A 29 3.49 1.19 -6.85
CA ASN A 29 3.20 2.09 -7.98
C ASN A 29 2.32 3.28 -7.56
N ALA A 30 1.26 3.06 -6.77
CA ALA A 30 0.40 4.14 -6.29
C ALA A 30 1.16 5.14 -5.41
N SER A 31 2.07 4.65 -4.55
CA SER A 31 2.90 5.49 -3.68
C SER A 31 3.93 6.33 -4.46
N GLU A 32 4.54 5.76 -5.50
CA GLU A 32 5.45 6.48 -6.41
C GLU A 32 4.70 7.58 -7.17
N LEU A 33 3.52 7.30 -7.70
CA LEU A 33 2.66 8.30 -8.34
C LEU A 33 2.23 9.41 -7.38
N LEU A 34 1.99 9.10 -6.11
CA LEU A 34 1.68 10.11 -5.09
C LEU A 34 2.87 11.06 -4.89
N ILE A 35 4.09 10.55 -4.74
CA ILE A 35 5.31 11.36 -4.60
C ILE A 35 5.53 12.22 -5.85
N ASP A 36 5.41 11.64 -7.03
CA ASP A 36 5.57 12.38 -8.28
C ASP A 36 4.56 13.53 -8.37
N SER A 37 3.32 13.32 -7.94
CA SER A 37 2.31 14.37 -7.91
C SER A 37 2.69 15.56 -7.02
N MET A 38 3.43 15.31 -5.94
CA MET A 38 3.86 16.35 -4.98
C MET A 38 5.07 17.15 -5.46
N ASN A 39 5.78 16.67 -6.47
CA ASN A 39 6.90 17.35 -7.08
C ASN A 39 6.45 18.31 -8.22
N HIS A 40 5.19 18.28 -8.60
CA HIS A 40 4.60 19.05 -9.69
C HIS A 40 3.41 19.85 -9.18
N ASP A 41 3.64 21.04 -8.67
CA ASP A 41 2.66 21.86 -7.94
C ASP A 41 1.66 22.60 -8.87
N THR A 42 1.07 21.91 -9.87
CA THR A 42 0.01 22.49 -10.70
C THR A 42 -1.32 21.73 -10.55
N PRO A 43 -2.48 22.43 -10.56
CA PRO A 43 -3.78 21.79 -10.47
C PRO A 43 -4.05 20.76 -11.57
N GLU A 44 -3.55 20.99 -12.78
CA GLU A 44 -3.67 20.10 -13.93
C GLU A 44 -2.90 18.80 -13.69
N THR A 45 -1.69 18.92 -13.16
CA THR A 45 -0.83 17.77 -12.83
C THR A 45 -1.44 16.93 -11.72
N TRP A 46 -1.98 17.53 -10.66
CA TRP A 46 -2.65 16.77 -9.59
C TRP A 46 -3.86 16.00 -10.10
N GLN A 47 -4.62 16.55 -11.05
CA GLN A 47 -5.73 15.85 -11.67
C GLN A 47 -5.26 14.66 -12.52
N GLU A 48 -4.17 14.81 -13.26
CA GLU A 48 -3.57 13.74 -14.04
C GLU A 48 -3.07 12.60 -13.15
N TYR A 49 -2.30 12.92 -12.09
CA TYR A 49 -1.81 11.90 -11.16
C TYR A 49 -2.92 11.23 -10.38
N TYR A 50 -3.97 11.94 -9.99
CA TYR A 50 -5.16 11.33 -9.41
C TYR A 50 -5.75 10.25 -10.33
N HIS A 51 -5.83 10.49 -11.62
CA HIS A 51 -6.31 9.47 -12.56
C HIS A 51 -5.37 8.27 -12.66
N LYS A 52 -4.05 8.49 -12.65
CA LYS A 52 -3.05 7.40 -12.65
C LYS A 52 -3.14 6.56 -11.38
N VAL A 53 -3.26 7.20 -10.21
CA VAL A 53 -3.43 6.50 -8.92
C VAL A 53 -4.74 5.71 -8.91
N LYS A 54 -5.82 6.26 -9.46
CA LYS A 54 -7.10 5.57 -9.58
C LYS A 54 -7.02 4.31 -10.47
N GLU A 55 -6.21 4.33 -11.52
CA GLU A 55 -5.98 3.13 -12.33
C GLU A 55 -5.16 2.07 -11.56
N ALA A 56 -4.21 2.49 -10.72
CA ALA A 56 -3.48 1.57 -9.84
C ALA A 56 -4.42 0.91 -8.80
N GLU A 57 -5.30 1.69 -8.17
CA GLU A 57 -6.32 1.19 -7.24
C GLU A 57 -7.26 0.19 -7.91
N ARG A 58 -7.82 0.52 -9.07
CA ARG A 58 -8.69 -0.42 -9.82
C ARG A 58 -7.99 -1.73 -10.16
N LYS A 59 -6.69 -1.68 -10.43
CA LYS A 59 -5.89 -2.89 -10.67
C LYS A 59 -5.72 -3.69 -9.37
N GLY A 60 -5.52 -3.03 -8.23
CA GLY A 60 -5.50 -3.64 -6.90
C GLY A 60 -6.81 -4.37 -6.62
N ASP A 61 -7.95 -3.68 -6.75
CA ASP A 61 -9.29 -4.24 -6.60
C ASP A 61 -9.51 -5.53 -7.42
N GLN A 62 -9.09 -5.52 -8.69
CA GLN A 62 -9.23 -6.68 -9.57
C GLN A 62 -8.39 -7.87 -9.07
N ILE A 63 -7.17 -7.63 -8.59
CA ILE A 63 -6.30 -8.67 -8.05
C ILE A 63 -6.87 -9.20 -6.74
N THR A 64 -7.35 -8.34 -5.86
CA THR A 64 -7.98 -8.70 -4.58
C THR A 64 -9.23 -9.56 -4.82
N GLN A 65 -10.10 -9.17 -5.74
CA GLN A 65 -11.25 -9.97 -6.15
C GLN A 65 -10.82 -11.33 -6.71
N GLN A 66 -9.75 -11.38 -7.51
CA GLN A 66 -9.21 -12.63 -8.02
C GLN A 66 -8.72 -13.53 -6.88
N ILE A 67 -8.00 -12.99 -5.89
CA ILE A 67 -7.56 -13.75 -4.70
C ILE A 67 -8.78 -14.34 -3.99
N PHE A 68 -9.84 -13.56 -3.77
CA PHE A 68 -11.04 -14.02 -3.08
C PHE A 68 -11.81 -15.09 -3.87
N MET A 69 -11.90 -14.97 -5.18
CA MET A 69 -12.48 -16.01 -6.04
C MET A 69 -11.67 -17.31 -5.98
N GLU A 70 -10.33 -17.19 -6.01
CA GLU A 70 -9.44 -18.34 -5.92
C GLU A 70 -9.51 -19.02 -4.54
N LEU A 71 -9.66 -18.26 -3.46
CA LEU A 71 -9.93 -18.80 -2.13
C LEU A 71 -11.25 -19.58 -2.11
N GLY A 72 -12.31 -19.09 -2.76
CA GLY A 72 -13.59 -19.79 -2.85
C GLY A 72 -13.54 -21.13 -3.59
N GLN A 73 -12.62 -21.28 -4.53
CA GLN A 73 -12.50 -22.47 -5.40
C GLN A 73 -11.39 -23.43 -4.99
N THR A 74 -10.47 -23.01 -4.10
CA THR A 74 -9.31 -23.80 -3.69
C THR A 74 -9.59 -24.51 -2.38
N PHE A 75 -9.44 -25.84 -2.37
CA PHE A 75 -9.68 -26.65 -1.16
C PHE A 75 -8.49 -26.61 -0.19
N ILE A 76 -7.26 -26.62 -0.72
CA ILE A 76 -6.02 -26.57 0.07
C ILE A 76 -5.29 -25.28 -0.26
N THR A 77 -4.96 -24.47 0.75
CA THR A 77 -4.21 -23.21 0.64
C THR A 77 -2.81 -23.35 1.25
N PRO A 78 -1.82 -22.53 0.84
CA PRO A 78 -0.44 -22.63 1.33
C PRO A 78 -0.28 -22.30 2.82
N PHE A 79 -1.16 -21.46 3.36
CA PHE A 79 -1.30 -21.13 4.78
C PHE A 79 -2.78 -20.84 5.08
N ASP A 80 -3.11 -20.36 6.26
CA ASP A 80 -4.50 -20.18 6.65
C ASP A 80 -5.26 -19.30 5.64
N ARG A 81 -6.46 -19.73 5.32
CA ARG A 81 -7.33 -19.05 4.34
C ARG A 81 -7.74 -17.66 4.80
N GLU A 82 -8.01 -17.49 6.08
CA GLU A 82 -8.38 -16.22 6.68
C GLU A 82 -7.17 -15.28 6.64
N ASP A 83 -5.96 -15.78 6.91
CA ASP A 83 -4.73 -14.98 6.82
C ASP A 83 -4.45 -14.49 5.37
N ILE A 84 -4.71 -15.32 4.35
CA ILE A 84 -4.58 -14.89 2.94
C ILE A 84 -5.59 -13.79 2.62
N HIS A 85 -6.83 -13.95 3.06
CA HIS A 85 -7.90 -12.97 2.86
C HIS A 85 -7.54 -11.64 3.52
N ASP A 86 -7.18 -11.67 4.80
CA ASP A 86 -6.90 -10.47 5.59
C ASP A 86 -5.63 -9.75 5.11
N LEU A 87 -4.62 -10.50 4.67
CA LEU A 87 -3.42 -9.94 4.07
C LEU A 87 -3.74 -9.22 2.74
N ALA A 88 -4.51 -9.85 1.85
CA ALA A 88 -4.92 -9.24 0.60
C ALA A 88 -5.77 -7.99 0.83
N PHE A 89 -6.75 -8.06 1.74
CA PHE A 89 -7.58 -6.93 2.11
C PHE A 89 -6.76 -5.77 2.68
N SER A 90 -5.81 -6.06 3.58
CA SER A 90 -4.97 -5.04 4.21
C SER A 90 -4.03 -4.35 3.20
N ILE A 91 -3.48 -5.09 2.24
CA ILE A 91 -2.63 -4.52 1.18
C ILE A 91 -3.46 -3.60 0.27
N ASP A 92 -4.66 -4.02 -0.10
CA ASP A 92 -5.60 -3.26 -0.93
C ASP A 92 -6.03 -1.96 -0.24
N ASP A 93 -6.37 -2.00 1.06
CA ASP A 93 -6.74 -0.82 1.87
C ASP A 93 -5.64 0.27 1.85
N VAL A 94 -4.36 -0.11 1.76
CA VAL A 94 -3.28 0.87 1.60
C VAL A 94 -3.40 1.62 0.27
N THR A 95 -3.68 0.90 -0.84
CA THR A 95 -3.86 1.53 -2.16
C THR A 95 -5.08 2.46 -2.16
N ASP A 96 -6.18 2.06 -1.54
CA ASP A 96 -7.38 2.87 -1.37
C ASP A 96 -7.12 4.16 -0.61
N ARG A 97 -6.33 4.10 0.45
CA ARG A 97 -5.94 5.29 1.23
C ARG A 97 -5.07 6.24 0.42
N ILE A 98 -4.12 5.73 -0.36
CA ILE A 98 -3.30 6.53 -1.29
C ILE A 98 -4.20 7.19 -2.35
N HIS A 99 -5.15 6.45 -2.95
CA HIS A 99 -6.13 6.99 -3.88
C HIS A 99 -6.98 8.09 -3.23
N SER A 100 -7.46 7.88 -2.01
CA SER A 100 -8.24 8.86 -1.26
C SER A 100 -7.45 10.15 -0.98
N ALA A 101 -6.16 10.03 -0.65
CA ALA A 101 -5.27 11.18 -0.44
C ALA A 101 -5.05 11.96 -1.74
N SER A 102 -4.70 11.27 -2.83
CA SER A 102 -4.52 11.86 -4.16
C SER A 102 -5.80 12.58 -4.65
N LYS A 103 -6.97 11.97 -4.44
CA LYS A 103 -8.27 12.59 -4.75
C LYS A 103 -8.48 13.89 -3.99
N ARG A 104 -8.17 13.94 -2.69
CA ARG A 104 -8.31 15.14 -1.87
C ARG A 104 -7.39 16.26 -2.36
N ILE A 105 -6.13 15.95 -2.71
CA ILE A 105 -5.19 16.92 -3.30
C ILE A 105 -5.76 17.47 -4.59
N ALA A 106 -6.24 16.65 -5.50
CA ALA A 106 -6.83 17.07 -6.77
C ALA A 106 -8.11 17.91 -6.62
N ILE A 107 -8.91 17.67 -5.57
CA ILE A 107 -10.15 18.43 -5.28
C ILE A 107 -9.84 19.77 -4.60
N TYR A 108 -9.00 19.75 -3.57
CA TYR A 108 -8.74 20.96 -2.76
C TYR A 108 -7.75 21.91 -3.41
N LYS A 109 -6.93 21.42 -4.33
CA LYS A 109 -5.95 22.21 -5.08
C LYS A 109 -5.15 23.15 -4.16
N PRO A 110 -4.42 22.62 -3.18
CA PRO A 110 -3.65 23.44 -2.26
C PRO A 110 -2.63 24.29 -3.01
N HIS A 111 -2.24 25.45 -2.49
CA HIS A 111 -1.22 26.27 -3.10
C HIS A 111 0.17 25.62 -3.10
N ALA A 112 0.44 24.80 -2.11
CA ALA A 112 1.65 23.98 -1.99
C ALA A 112 1.39 22.81 -1.04
N ILE A 113 2.12 21.73 -1.23
CA ILE A 113 2.18 20.62 -0.27
C ILE A 113 3.27 20.94 0.76
N SER A 114 2.95 20.81 2.05
CA SER A 114 3.90 21.04 3.14
C SER A 114 5.04 20.03 3.11
N ASP A 115 6.18 20.38 3.71
CA ASP A 115 7.33 19.47 3.82
C ASP A 115 6.96 18.19 4.57
N SER A 116 6.18 18.30 5.67
CA SER A 116 5.66 17.13 6.38
C SER A 116 4.74 16.26 5.51
N GLY A 117 3.93 16.87 4.63
CA GLY A 117 3.11 16.11 3.66
C GLY A 117 3.95 15.34 2.65
N LYS A 118 5.04 15.95 2.17
CA LYS A 118 5.99 15.28 1.28
C LYS A 118 6.75 14.15 2.00
N GLU A 119 7.15 14.38 3.25
CA GLU A 119 7.82 13.38 4.07
C GLU A 119 6.91 12.16 4.34
N LEU A 120 5.63 12.38 4.68
CA LEU A 120 4.66 11.30 4.84
C LEU A 120 4.50 10.48 3.54
N ALA A 121 4.48 11.10 2.37
CA ALA A 121 4.44 10.38 1.10
C ALA A 121 5.68 9.51 0.87
N VAL A 122 6.87 9.99 1.25
CA VAL A 122 8.12 9.21 1.18
C VAL A 122 8.06 8.01 2.14
N LEU A 123 7.56 8.20 3.36
CA LEU A 123 7.40 7.09 4.33
C LEU A 123 6.39 6.04 3.84
N ILE A 124 5.30 6.45 3.21
CA ILE A 124 4.34 5.52 2.55
C ILE A 124 5.05 4.70 1.47
N GLN A 125 5.86 5.32 0.62
CA GLN A 125 6.60 4.62 -0.44
C GLN A 125 7.65 3.65 0.13
N GLN A 126 8.35 4.04 1.20
CA GLN A 126 9.27 3.15 1.89
C GLN A 126 8.56 1.94 2.47
N GLY A 127 7.40 2.13 3.12
CA GLY A 127 6.55 1.05 3.61
C GLY A 127 6.08 0.12 2.47
N ALA A 128 5.60 0.68 1.36
CA ALA A 128 5.20 -0.08 0.18
C ALA A 128 6.34 -0.93 -0.39
N SER A 129 7.55 -0.38 -0.45
CA SER A 129 8.76 -1.13 -0.88
C SER A 129 9.08 -2.30 0.06
N ILE A 130 8.88 -2.14 1.37
CA ILE A 130 9.08 -3.22 2.35
C ILE A 130 7.99 -4.29 2.21
N ILE A 131 6.73 -3.90 1.98
CA ILE A 131 5.62 -4.83 1.73
C ILE A 131 5.94 -5.69 0.49
N CYS A 132 6.40 -5.11 -0.62
CA CYS A 132 6.82 -5.87 -1.80
C CYS A 132 7.90 -6.91 -1.46
N LYS A 133 8.95 -6.51 -0.74
CA LYS A 133 10.02 -7.43 -0.32
C LYS A 133 9.51 -8.54 0.61
N ALA A 134 8.56 -8.23 1.49
CA ALA A 134 7.94 -9.23 2.34
C ALA A 134 7.11 -10.24 1.55
N MET A 135 6.37 -9.78 0.53
CA MET A 135 5.59 -10.66 -0.36
C MET A 135 6.49 -11.55 -1.21
N ASP A 136 7.62 -11.04 -1.71
CA ASP A 136 8.61 -11.84 -2.45
C ASP A 136 9.20 -12.98 -1.61
N GLU A 137 9.35 -12.76 -0.29
CA GLU A 137 9.88 -13.78 0.63
C GLU A 137 8.81 -14.72 1.19
N LEU A 138 7.52 -14.41 1.03
CA LEU A 138 6.43 -15.14 1.67
C LEU A 138 6.37 -16.61 1.24
N GLU A 139 6.67 -16.93 -0.03
CA GLU A 139 6.73 -18.32 -0.53
C GLU A 139 7.81 -19.16 0.17
N THR A 140 8.86 -18.51 0.65
CA THR A 140 9.99 -19.16 1.34
C THR A 140 9.95 -19.01 2.86
N PHE A 141 8.89 -18.42 3.41
CA PHE A 141 8.74 -18.11 4.84
C PHE A 141 9.02 -19.31 5.75
N SER A 142 8.52 -20.50 5.40
CA SER A 142 8.75 -21.72 6.19
C SER A 142 10.24 -22.09 6.33
N LYS A 143 11.10 -21.63 5.42
CA LYS A 143 12.54 -21.86 5.43
C LYS A 143 13.32 -20.79 6.17
N ASN A 144 12.82 -19.55 6.19
CA ASN A 144 13.52 -18.43 6.81
C ASN A 144 12.53 -17.40 7.45
N PRO A 145 11.88 -17.75 8.57
CA PRO A 145 10.88 -16.89 9.20
C PRO A 145 11.47 -15.59 9.78
N SER A 146 12.79 -15.53 10.04
CA SER A 146 13.42 -14.34 10.60
C SER A 146 13.36 -13.14 9.67
N ARG A 147 13.48 -13.34 8.34
CA ARG A 147 13.43 -12.27 7.35
C ARG A 147 12.08 -11.54 7.34
N LEU A 148 10.97 -12.28 7.41
CA LEU A 148 9.65 -11.66 7.44
C LEU A 148 9.47 -10.85 8.73
N LYS A 149 9.98 -11.36 9.87
CA LYS A 149 9.98 -10.60 11.13
C LYS A 149 10.77 -9.30 11.03
N ASP A 150 11.92 -9.31 10.34
CA ASP A 150 12.73 -8.11 10.12
C ASP A 150 11.98 -7.07 9.26
N TYR A 151 11.19 -7.50 8.26
CA TYR A 151 10.33 -6.59 7.49
C TYR A 151 9.19 -6.01 8.34
N CYS A 152 8.55 -6.81 9.18
CA CYS A 152 7.53 -6.32 10.11
C CYS A 152 8.11 -5.28 11.08
N GLN A 153 9.31 -5.50 11.60
CA GLN A 153 9.97 -4.53 12.48
C GLN A 153 10.26 -3.21 11.73
N LYS A 154 10.75 -3.27 10.50
CA LYS A 154 11.00 -2.08 9.69
C LYS A 154 9.71 -1.31 9.36
N LEU A 155 8.60 -2.01 9.11
CA LEU A 155 7.29 -1.37 8.91
C LEU A 155 6.85 -0.64 10.17
N HIS A 156 7.05 -1.23 11.35
CA HIS A 156 6.74 -0.59 12.63
C HIS A 156 7.63 0.64 12.89
N GLU A 157 8.91 0.61 12.53
CA GLU A 157 9.81 1.77 12.61
C GLU A 157 9.34 2.92 11.69
N ILE A 158 8.86 2.60 10.48
CA ILE A 158 8.29 3.59 9.55
C ILE A 158 6.98 4.16 10.11
N GLU A 159 6.12 3.35 10.68
CA GLU A 159 4.86 3.76 11.30
C GLU A 159 5.11 4.74 12.45
N ASN A 160 6.02 4.42 13.38
CA ASN A 160 6.38 5.32 14.46
C ASN A 160 6.91 6.68 13.95
N HIS A 161 7.75 6.65 12.91
CA HIS A 161 8.25 7.89 12.32
C HIS A 161 7.13 8.69 11.61
N ALA A 162 6.21 8.00 10.94
CA ALA A 162 5.07 8.65 10.29
C ALA A 162 4.14 9.33 11.32
N ASP A 163 3.94 8.72 12.48
CA ASP A 163 3.16 9.31 13.57
C ASP A 163 3.82 10.60 14.11
N GLU A 164 5.14 10.60 14.32
CA GLU A 164 5.87 11.82 14.72
C GLU A 164 5.73 12.95 13.70
N VAL A 165 5.87 12.63 12.39
CA VAL A 165 5.73 13.61 11.29
C VAL A 165 4.29 14.11 11.20
N TYR A 166 3.30 13.25 11.41
CA TYR A 166 1.90 13.62 11.40
C TYR A 166 1.54 14.56 12.56
N ASP A 167 2.02 14.30 13.75
CA ASP A 167 1.81 15.16 14.92
C ASP A 167 2.41 16.57 14.69
N LEU A 168 3.62 16.64 14.11
CA LEU A 168 4.24 17.91 13.73
C LEU A 168 3.40 18.65 12.68
N PHE A 169 2.87 17.95 11.69
CA PHE A 169 2.00 18.52 10.65
C PHE A 169 0.73 19.12 11.26
N ILE A 170 0.08 18.44 12.20
CA ILE A 170 -1.11 18.93 12.89
C ILE A 170 -0.79 20.18 13.71
N MET A 171 0.30 20.17 14.49
CA MET A 171 0.72 21.33 15.31
C MET A 171 0.98 22.57 14.44
N GLN A 172 1.69 22.42 13.32
CA GLN A 172 1.98 23.51 12.38
C GLN A 172 0.69 24.07 11.73
N SER A 173 -0.22 23.18 11.36
CA SER A 173 -1.51 23.56 10.74
C SER A 173 -2.38 24.39 11.69
N VAL A 174 -2.48 23.98 12.96
CA VAL A 174 -3.23 24.70 14.01
C VAL A 174 -2.59 26.06 14.30
N SER A 175 -1.26 26.13 14.40
CA SER A 175 -0.53 27.37 14.64
C SER A 175 -0.73 28.40 13.52
N SER A 176 -0.73 27.93 12.28
CA SER A 176 -0.96 28.75 11.08
C SER A 176 -2.38 29.32 11.06
N LEU A 177 -3.39 28.52 11.41
CA LEU A 177 -4.79 28.96 11.52
C LEU A 177 -4.96 30.04 12.59
N ASN A 178 -4.39 29.85 13.78
CA ASN A 178 -4.45 30.82 14.88
C ASN A 178 -3.81 32.16 14.49
N SER A 179 -2.67 32.13 13.80
CA SER A 179 -1.98 33.32 13.31
C SER A 179 -2.79 34.07 12.25
N CYS A 180 -3.53 33.37 11.41
CA CYS A 180 -4.40 33.94 10.39
C CYS A 180 -5.64 34.61 11.02
N MET A 181 -6.21 34.03 12.08
CA MET A 181 -7.37 34.59 12.80
C MET A 181 -6.98 35.86 13.56
N MET A 182 -5.80 35.91 14.21
CA MET A 182 -5.35 37.12 14.91
C MET A 182 -5.03 38.31 14.02
N LYS A 183 -4.70 38.10 12.76
CA LYS A 183 -4.44 39.17 11.78
C LYS A 183 -5.72 39.78 11.19
N ARG A 184 -6.88 39.17 11.42
CA ARG A 184 -8.19 39.66 10.92
C ARG A 184 -9.04 40.37 11.97
N SER A 185 -8.59 40.38 13.21
CA SER A 185 -9.16 41.17 14.32
C SER A 185 -8.31 42.42 14.57
#